data_154ae99c4fc4bdc4489a05fb07fdc834
#
_entry.id   154ae99c4fc4bdc4489a05fb07fdc834
#
_cell.length_a   1.000
_cell.length_b   1.000
_cell.length_c   1.000
_cell.angle_alpha   90.00
_cell.angle_beta   90.00
_cell.angle_gamma   90.00
#
_symmetry.space_group_name_H-M   'P 1'
#
loop_
_entity.id
_entity.type
_entity.pdbx_description
1 polymer ?
#
loop_
_entity_poly.entity_id
_entity_poly.type
_entity_poly.pdbx_seq_one_letter_code
_entity_poly.pdbx_strand_id
1 'polypeptide(L)'
;MNNKMEWSDFHKLILSKYSKKDLYLFIINENNREITKDYIKNTLFMTGIDYTPNDIKLFEIALTHPSYIYKNWWELKFFKMIFMSINVLGGDRLLPISNENIQFAIPLKKISYERLEFLGDSIIRQVISDYLFIRYPDLQEGSLTKLRSQIENGSSLADMTRKIGLNKYVLISRNYEVVKAREKNEKIQCDIFEAFIAALYLDSCKISYELIGNLPDLISRDRSISYQRCYNFIVYLIENVVDLAHLLEIDSNYKDRLLQYYHEMNWGDPTYGIVETIIDNNKMGKKYFKMYVRDKDKNIIGYGTGSSKQKGEKLAAKQALQHLLIIPNDNDDEELPQNSPLINFSNKVKTLL
;
A
#
# COMPACT_ATOMS: atom_id res chain seq x y z
N MET A 1 -1.80 -51.71 4.99
CA MET A 1 -2.29 -51.23 6.29
C MET A 1 -1.63 -49.89 6.59
N ASN A 2 -2.31 -48.80 6.31
CA ASN A 2 -1.82 -47.47 6.64
C ASN A 2 -2.18 -47.15 8.08
N ASN A 3 -1.27 -47.37 9.01
CA ASN A 3 -1.39 -46.84 10.36
C ASN A 3 -1.30 -45.31 10.30
N LYS A 4 -2.47 -44.67 10.19
CA LYS A 4 -2.57 -43.23 10.44
C LYS A 4 -2.40 -43.08 11.96
N MET A 5 -1.21 -42.60 12.37
CA MET A 5 -0.98 -42.17 13.75
C MET A 5 -2.01 -41.12 14.13
N GLU A 6 -2.75 -41.34 15.20
CA GLU A 6 -3.71 -40.37 15.72
C GLU A 6 -2.98 -39.10 16.18
N TRP A 7 -3.62 -37.94 16.06
CA TRP A 7 -3.00 -36.66 16.47
C TRP A 7 -2.56 -36.66 17.94
N SER A 8 -3.25 -37.37 18.82
CA SER A 8 -2.90 -37.53 20.24
C SER A 8 -1.55 -38.23 20.44
N ASP A 9 -1.24 -39.23 19.61
CA ASP A 9 -0.02 -40.04 19.75
C ASP A 9 1.17 -39.32 19.07
N PHE A 10 0.92 -38.66 17.97
CA PHE A 10 1.90 -37.77 17.34
C PHE A 10 2.32 -36.63 18.29
N HIS A 11 1.35 -36.05 18.99
CA HIS A 11 1.52 -35.04 20.01
C HIS A 11 2.39 -35.51 21.18
N LYS A 12 2.11 -36.70 21.73
CA LYS A 12 2.92 -37.30 22.79
C LYS A 12 4.34 -37.57 22.33
N LEU A 13 4.51 -38.03 21.09
CA LEU A 13 5.82 -38.31 20.50
C LEU A 13 6.66 -37.02 20.36
N ILE A 14 6.08 -35.92 19.92
CA ILE A 14 6.78 -34.64 19.80
C ILE A 14 7.15 -34.10 21.18
N LEU A 15 6.23 -34.10 22.14
CA LEU A 15 6.52 -33.65 23.51
C LEU A 15 7.54 -34.54 24.23
N SER A 16 7.69 -35.79 23.81
CA SER A 16 8.74 -36.68 24.36
C SER A 16 10.13 -36.41 23.80
N LYS A 17 10.21 -35.86 22.56
CA LYS A 17 11.48 -35.55 21.87
C LYS A 17 11.94 -34.10 22.01
N TYR A 18 11.01 -33.18 22.14
CA TYR A 18 11.29 -31.74 22.17
C TYR A 18 10.61 -31.10 23.38
N SER A 19 11.37 -30.30 24.10
CA SER A 19 10.76 -29.49 25.16
C SER A 19 9.85 -28.42 24.55
N LYS A 20 8.87 -27.92 25.31
CA LYS A 20 8.05 -26.76 24.87
C LYS A 20 8.93 -25.57 24.44
N LYS A 21 10.09 -25.41 25.09
CA LYS A 21 11.06 -24.35 24.82
C LYS A 21 11.66 -24.51 23.42
N ASP A 22 12.02 -25.73 23.03
CA ASP A 22 12.60 -26.01 21.71
C ASP A 22 11.62 -25.77 20.58
N LEU A 23 10.32 -25.99 20.81
CA LEU A 23 9.26 -25.73 19.83
C LEU A 23 9.05 -24.24 19.57
N TYR A 24 9.24 -23.39 20.58
CA TYR A 24 9.18 -21.93 20.39
C TYR A 24 10.32 -21.42 19.51
N LEU A 25 11.47 -22.11 19.47
CA LEU A 25 12.62 -21.70 18.66
C LEU A 25 12.34 -21.66 17.14
N PHE A 26 11.40 -22.49 16.67
CA PHE A 26 11.04 -22.51 15.24
C PHE A 26 10.22 -21.30 14.80
N ILE A 27 9.60 -20.59 15.75
CA ILE A 27 8.72 -19.46 15.47
C ILE A 27 9.41 -18.15 15.82
N ILE A 28 10.21 -18.14 16.88
CA ILE A 28 10.94 -16.96 17.32
C ILE A 28 11.96 -16.58 16.27
N ASN A 29 11.96 -15.30 15.91
CA ASN A 29 12.83 -14.72 14.92
C ASN A 29 13.81 -13.74 15.58
N GLU A 30 15.08 -14.01 15.48
CA GLU A 30 16.17 -13.19 16.06
C GLU A 30 16.31 -11.80 15.40
N ASN A 31 15.79 -11.64 14.18
CA ASN A 31 15.80 -10.36 13.47
C ASN A 31 14.65 -9.43 13.87
N ASN A 32 13.71 -9.90 14.68
CA ASN A 32 12.63 -9.08 15.18
C ASN A 32 13.17 -8.00 16.13
N ARG A 33 12.60 -6.81 16.05
CA ARG A 33 12.90 -5.66 16.89
C ARG A 33 11.63 -5.02 17.37
N GLU A 34 11.55 -4.67 18.64
CA GLU A 34 10.43 -3.90 19.17
C GLU A 34 10.54 -2.45 18.74
N ILE A 35 9.39 -1.85 18.43
CA ILE A 35 9.31 -0.42 18.14
C ILE A 35 9.48 0.37 19.45
N THR A 36 10.09 1.54 19.36
CA THR A 36 10.34 2.41 20.50
C THR A 36 9.56 3.72 20.38
N LYS A 37 9.25 4.36 21.51
CA LYS A 37 8.63 5.69 21.51
C LYS A 37 9.49 6.73 20.80
N ASP A 38 10.81 6.64 20.93
CA ASP A 38 11.74 7.56 20.28
C ASP A 38 11.71 7.40 18.75
N TYR A 39 11.63 6.17 18.25
CA TYR A 39 11.48 5.96 16.81
C TYR A 39 10.19 6.59 16.30
N ILE A 40 9.07 6.36 16.96
CA ILE A 40 7.77 6.92 16.56
C ILE A 40 7.82 8.45 16.60
N LYS A 41 8.32 9.02 17.72
CA LYS A 41 8.48 10.47 17.87
C LYS A 41 9.33 11.07 16.75
N ASN A 42 10.48 10.48 16.47
CA ASN A 42 11.38 10.97 15.42
C ASN A 42 10.76 10.84 14.03
N THR A 43 10.04 9.74 13.75
CA THR A 43 9.34 9.53 12.46
C THR A 43 8.25 10.58 12.25
N LEU A 44 7.48 10.89 13.27
CA LEU A 44 6.44 11.93 13.22
C LEU A 44 7.05 13.33 13.13
N PHE A 45 8.13 13.59 13.86
CA PHE A 45 8.82 14.88 13.81
C PHE A 45 9.38 15.21 12.43
N MET A 46 9.88 14.21 11.68
CA MET A 46 10.30 14.41 10.28
C MET A 46 9.16 14.88 9.36
N THR A 47 7.92 14.62 9.74
CA THR A 47 6.72 15.06 9.01
C THR A 47 6.10 16.35 9.58
N GLY A 48 6.83 17.04 10.45
CA GLY A 48 6.36 18.28 11.09
C GLY A 48 5.42 18.07 12.27
N ILE A 49 5.28 16.82 12.77
CA ILE A 49 4.37 16.50 13.88
C ILE A 49 5.18 16.30 15.17
N ASP A 50 5.10 17.24 16.11
CA ASP A 50 5.67 17.06 17.44
C ASP A 50 4.68 16.28 18.32
N TYR A 51 4.93 14.98 18.42
CA TYR A 51 4.08 14.07 19.17
C TYR A 51 4.88 12.92 19.77
N THR A 52 4.62 12.65 21.05
CA THR A 52 5.17 11.49 21.75
C THR A 52 4.05 10.51 22.08
N PRO A 53 4.15 9.22 21.70
CA PRO A 53 3.11 8.24 21.97
C PRO A 53 2.78 8.09 23.46
N ASN A 54 1.48 8.05 23.78
CA ASN A 54 0.98 7.77 25.13
C ASN A 54 1.08 6.26 25.43
N ASP A 55 0.50 5.43 24.55
CA ASP A 55 0.46 3.97 24.69
C ASP A 55 1.26 3.27 23.58
N ILE A 56 2.46 2.82 23.93
CA ILE A 56 3.33 2.09 23.00
C ILE A 56 2.72 0.74 22.55
N LYS A 57 1.82 0.15 23.36
CA LYS A 57 1.21 -1.15 23.04
C LYS A 57 0.39 -1.13 21.76
N LEU A 58 -0.27 -0.01 21.44
CA LEU A 58 -1.01 0.13 20.18
C LEU A 58 -0.07 -0.05 18.98
N PHE A 59 1.10 0.56 19.04
CA PHE A 59 2.10 0.47 17.96
C PHE A 59 2.80 -0.90 17.91
N GLU A 60 3.01 -1.55 19.06
CA GLU A 60 3.49 -2.93 19.12
C GLU A 60 2.50 -3.89 18.46
N ILE A 61 1.20 -3.71 18.72
CA ILE A 61 0.14 -4.51 18.08
C ILE A 61 0.11 -4.23 16.58
N ALA A 62 0.19 -2.97 16.17
CA ALA A 62 0.20 -2.56 14.75
C ALA A 62 1.35 -3.18 13.94
N LEU A 63 2.42 -3.59 14.61
CA LEU A 63 3.58 -4.22 13.98
C LEU A 63 3.70 -5.71 14.27
N THR A 64 2.64 -6.34 14.78
CA THR A 64 2.63 -7.79 15.05
C THR A 64 1.87 -8.53 13.96
N HIS A 65 2.60 -9.21 13.08
CA HIS A 65 2.00 -10.06 12.04
C HIS A 65 1.31 -11.30 12.61
N PRO A 66 0.22 -11.81 12.02
CA PRO A 66 -0.48 -13.01 12.49
C PRO A 66 0.39 -14.25 12.66
N SER A 67 1.54 -14.34 11.97
CA SER A 67 2.49 -15.43 12.18
C SER A 67 3.24 -15.35 13.51
N TYR A 68 3.19 -14.22 14.22
CA TYR A 68 3.94 -13.96 15.45
C TYR A 68 3.07 -13.92 16.70
N ILE A 69 1.82 -14.37 16.61
CA ILE A 69 0.93 -14.48 17.75
C ILE A 69 0.99 -15.87 18.37
N TYR A 70 0.77 -15.90 19.69
CA TYR A 70 0.60 -17.16 20.40
C TYR A 70 -0.69 -17.86 19.96
N LYS A 71 -0.55 -19.05 19.39
CA LYS A 71 -1.68 -19.93 19.05
C LYS A 71 -1.55 -21.18 19.90
N ASN A 72 -2.68 -21.78 20.29
CA ASN A 72 -2.63 -23.09 20.88
C ASN A 72 -2.03 -24.08 19.88
N TRP A 73 -0.83 -24.53 20.16
CA TRP A 73 0.01 -25.37 19.30
C TRP A 73 -0.69 -26.63 18.81
N TRP A 74 -1.66 -27.09 19.58
CA TRP A 74 -2.39 -28.33 19.38
C TRP A 74 -3.34 -28.33 18.20
N GLU A 75 -3.78 -27.15 17.74
CA GLU A 75 -4.74 -27.00 16.64
C GLU A 75 -4.06 -26.73 15.27
N LEU A 76 -2.74 -26.67 15.22
CA LEU A 76 -2.06 -26.16 14.05
C LEU A 76 -1.77 -27.24 13.01
N LYS A 77 -2.44 -27.16 11.84
CA LYS A 77 -1.95 -27.65 10.55
C LYS A 77 -0.47 -27.24 10.30
N PHE A 78 -0.02 -26.23 10.96
CA PHE A 78 1.31 -25.63 10.96
C PHE A 78 2.39 -26.55 11.54
N PHE A 79 2.10 -27.30 12.60
CA PHE A 79 3.01 -28.32 13.11
C PHE A 79 3.30 -29.41 12.08
N LYS A 80 2.27 -29.77 11.29
CA LYS A 80 2.43 -30.70 10.18
C LYS A 80 3.36 -30.12 9.11
N MET A 81 3.26 -28.84 8.84
CA MET A 81 4.09 -28.15 7.84
C MET A 81 5.54 -27.97 8.31
N ILE A 82 5.78 -27.58 9.57
CA ILE A 82 7.14 -27.47 10.13
C ILE A 82 7.81 -28.83 10.13
N PHE A 83 7.11 -29.88 10.58
CA PHE A 83 7.67 -31.24 10.65
C PHE A 83 7.95 -31.81 9.25
N MET A 84 7.08 -31.57 8.29
CA MET A 84 7.32 -31.94 6.89
C MET A 84 8.47 -31.14 6.27
N SER A 85 8.61 -29.85 6.60
CA SER A 85 9.72 -29.02 6.13
C SER A 85 11.08 -29.44 6.70
N ILE A 86 11.13 -29.87 7.96
CA ILE A 86 12.34 -30.41 8.58
C ILE A 86 12.77 -31.72 7.90
N ASN A 87 11.81 -32.58 7.56
CA ASN A 87 12.10 -33.88 6.93
C ASN A 87 12.36 -33.80 5.42
N VAL A 88 11.76 -32.85 4.71
CA VAL A 88 11.83 -32.74 3.23
C VAL A 88 12.94 -31.81 2.77
N LEU A 89 13.30 -30.79 3.56
CA LEU A 89 14.25 -29.75 3.16
C LEU A 89 15.69 -29.97 3.66
N GLY A 90 15.97 -31.12 4.26
CA GLY A 90 17.28 -31.39 4.89
C GLY A 90 17.56 -30.37 6.01
N GLY A 91 17.64 -30.79 7.24
CA GLY A 91 17.62 -30.02 8.48
C GLY A 91 18.54 -28.79 8.60
N ASP A 92 19.39 -28.50 7.60
CA ASP A 92 20.40 -27.46 7.64
C ASP A 92 19.87 -26.03 7.42
N ARG A 93 18.63 -25.87 6.92
CA ARG A 93 18.02 -24.54 6.67
C ARG A 93 17.22 -23.99 7.84
N LEU A 94 16.90 -24.79 8.82
CA LEU A 94 16.24 -24.39 10.05
C LEU A 94 17.21 -24.55 11.22
N LEU A 95 18.39 -23.92 11.13
CA LEU A 95 19.33 -23.89 12.24
C LEU A 95 18.63 -23.39 13.50
N PRO A 96 18.73 -24.12 14.62
CA PRO A 96 18.20 -23.64 15.89
C PRO A 96 18.88 -22.31 16.23
N ILE A 97 18.12 -21.36 16.75
CA ILE A 97 18.70 -20.16 17.37
C ILE A 97 19.68 -20.64 18.44
N SER A 98 20.90 -20.13 18.44
CA SER A 98 21.88 -20.49 19.48
C SER A 98 21.29 -20.18 20.85
N ASN A 99 21.63 -20.98 21.86
CA ASN A 99 21.14 -20.76 23.24
C ASN A 99 21.47 -19.34 23.75
N GLU A 100 22.52 -18.73 23.23
CA GLU A 100 22.94 -17.35 23.55
C GLU A 100 21.97 -16.30 23.00
N ASN A 101 21.34 -16.55 21.85
CA ASN A 101 20.42 -15.60 21.23
C ASN A 101 18.96 -15.72 21.73
N ILE A 102 18.60 -16.83 22.39
CA ILE A 102 17.23 -17.04 22.91
C ILE A 102 16.87 -15.98 23.96
N GLN A 103 17.80 -15.56 24.79
CA GLN A 103 17.57 -14.55 25.83
C GLN A 103 17.17 -13.18 25.29
N PHE A 104 17.53 -12.88 24.05
CA PHE A 104 17.21 -11.61 23.36
C PHE A 104 15.97 -11.73 22.45
N ALA A 105 15.40 -12.93 22.32
CA ALA A 105 14.25 -13.15 21.46
C ALA A 105 12.98 -12.53 22.04
N ILE A 106 12.25 -11.80 21.21
CA ILE A 106 10.98 -11.20 21.58
C ILE A 106 9.95 -12.31 21.76
N PRO A 107 9.21 -12.35 22.89
CA PRO A 107 8.13 -13.33 23.08
C PRO A 107 7.01 -13.17 22.04
N LEU A 108 6.33 -14.28 21.70
CA LEU A 108 5.13 -14.23 20.88
C LEU A 108 4.10 -13.31 21.52
N LYS A 109 3.45 -12.51 20.70
CA LYS A 109 2.39 -11.60 21.14
C LYS A 109 1.03 -12.31 21.17
N LYS A 110 0.03 -11.71 21.79
CA LYS A 110 -1.34 -12.28 21.89
C LYS A 110 -2.24 -11.84 20.76
N ILE A 111 -1.95 -10.72 20.12
CA ILE A 111 -2.82 -9.98 19.20
C ILE A 111 -2.00 -9.53 18.01
N SER A 112 -2.58 -9.68 16.81
CA SER A 112 -2.01 -9.21 15.54
C SER A 112 -2.57 -7.84 15.16
N TYR A 113 -1.99 -7.27 14.11
CA TYR A 113 -2.37 -5.98 13.55
C TYR A 113 -3.75 -5.95 12.86
N GLU A 114 -4.35 -7.09 12.51
CA GLU A 114 -5.51 -7.19 11.60
C GLU A 114 -6.68 -6.26 11.95
N ARG A 115 -6.98 -6.06 13.24
CA ARG A 115 -8.06 -5.15 13.65
C ARG A 115 -7.68 -3.67 13.50
N LEU A 116 -6.41 -3.34 13.68
CA LEU A 116 -5.91 -1.99 13.45
C LEU A 116 -5.80 -1.69 11.96
N GLU A 117 -5.35 -2.64 11.14
CA GLU A 117 -5.36 -2.59 9.68
C GLU A 117 -6.74 -2.19 9.16
N PHE A 118 -7.79 -2.89 9.58
CA PHE A 118 -9.18 -2.57 9.18
C PHE A 118 -9.58 -1.11 9.47
N LEU A 119 -9.20 -0.57 10.63
CA LEU A 119 -9.47 0.82 10.98
C LEU A 119 -8.60 1.78 10.17
N GLY A 120 -7.33 1.46 10.02
CA GLY A 120 -6.35 2.29 9.34
C GLY A 120 -6.63 2.45 7.85
N ASP A 121 -7.05 1.38 7.15
CA ASP A 121 -7.50 1.45 5.75
C ASP A 121 -8.58 2.53 5.57
N SER A 122 -9.59 2.53 6.44
CA SER A 122 -10.68 3.51 6.39
C SER A 122 -10.20 4.95 6.61
N ILE A 123 -9.24 5.16 7.53
CA ILE A 123 -8.67 6.49 7.80
C ILE A 123 -7.84 6.97 6.61
N ILE A 124 -6.99 6.11 6.05
CA ILE A 124 -6.15 6.42 4.89
C ILE A 124 -7.04 6.81 3.71
N ARG A 125 -8.07 6.02 3.42
CA ARG A 125 -9.03 6.29 2.34
C ARG A 125 -9.71 7.63 2.50
N GLN A 126 -10.14 7.98 3.72
CA GLN A 126 -10.74 9.28 4.00
C GLN A 126 -9.74 10.43 3.77
N VAL A 127 -8.52 10.30 4.30
CA VAL A 127 -7.47 11.32 4.15
C VAL A 127 -7.10 11.55 2.69
N ILE A 128 -6.89 10.48 1.92
CA ILE A 128 -6.56 10.60 0.50
C ILE A 128 -7.70 11.25 -0.28
N SER A 129 -8.96 10.89 0.03
CA SER A 129 -10.12 11.50 -0.62
C SER A 129 -10.23 13.00 -0.35
N ASP A 130 -10.04 13.41 0.91
CA ASP A 130 -10.06 14.80 1.35
C ASP A 130 -8.92 15.60 0.69
N TYR A 131 -7.71 15.05 0.73
CA TYR A 131 -6.53 15.64 0.10
C TYR A 131 -6.71 15.86 -1.41
N LEU A 132 -7.16 14.83 -2.14
CA LEU A 132 -7.34 14.91 -3.59
C LEU A 132 -8.45 15.88 -3.97
N PHE A 133 -9.55 15.91 -3.21
CA PHE A 133 -10.66 16.82 -3.43
C PHE A 133 -10.23 18.30 -3.33
N ILE A 134 -9.42 18.62 -2.32
CA ILE A 134 -8.92 19.98 -2.12
C ILE A 134 -7.83 20.35 -3.14
N ARG A 135 -6.93 19.40 -3.44
CA ARG A 135 -5.77 19.66 -4.29
C ARG A 135 -6.14 19.81 -5.76
N TYR A 136 -7.14 19.10 -6.23
CA TYR A 136 -7.52 19.03 -7.64
C TYR A 136 -9.00 19.41 -7.85
N PRO A 137 -9.34 20.70 -7.68
CA PRO A 137 -10.74 21.15 -7.75
C PRO A 137 -11.38 20.98 -9.13
N ASP A 138 -10.57 20.88 -10.19
CA ASP A 138 -11.04 20.74 -11.57
C ASP A 138 -11.23 19.29 -12.01
N LEU A 139 -10.82 18.30 -11.19
CA LEU A 139 -10.96 16.89 -11.53
C LEU A 139 -12.36 16.39 -11.18
N GLN A 140 -12.94 15.62 -12.11
CA GLN A 140 -14.23 14.94 -11.92
C GLN A 140 -14.09 13.72 -11.01
N GLU A 141 -15.21 13.22 -10.49
CA GLU A 141 -15.31 12.09 -9.57
C GLU A 141 -14.53 10.84 -10.07
N GLY A 142 -14.68 10.49 -11.36
CA GLY A 142 -14.01 9.33 -11.94
C GLY A 142 -12.48 9.40 -11.87
N SER A 143 -11.89 10.58 -12.16
CA SER A 143 -10.46 10.82 -12.07
C SER A 143 -9.98 10.82 -10.62
N LEU A 144 -10.71 11.46 -9.71
CA LEU A 144 -10.40 11.45 -8.28
C LEU A 144 -10.42 10.04 -7.72
N THR A 145 -11.41 9.21 -8.09
CA THR A 145 -11.51 7.81 -7.66
C THR A 145 -10.34 6.97 -8.17
N LYS A 146 -9.92 7.17 -9.42
CA LYS A 146 -8.76 6.46 -9.97
C LYS A 146 -7.45 6.87 -9.28
N LEU A 147 -7.19 8.17 -9.10
CA LEU A 147 -6.03 8.66 -8.37
C LEU A 147 -5.99 8.11 -6.95
N ARG A 148 -7.12 8.15 -6.24
CA ARG A 148 -7.23 7.54 -4.92
C ARG A 148 -6.82 6.06 -4.96
N SER A 149 -7.38 5.28 -5.87
CA SER A 149 -7.06 3.84 -6.01
C SER A 149 -5.58 3.59 -6.31
N GLN A 150 -4.91 4.50 -7.04
CA GLN A 150 -3.48 4.40 -7.33
C GLN A 150 -2.61 4.73 -6.12
N ILE A 151 -3.02 5.67 -5.28
CA ILE A 151 -2.31 6.04 -4.04
C ILE A 151 -2.57 5.00 -2.94
N GLU A 152 -3.78 4.45 -2.86
CA GLU A 152 -4.18 3.41 -1.89
C GLU A 152 -3.63 2.02 -2.24
N ASN A 153 -3.03 1.81 -3.41
CA ASN A 153 -2.58 0.48 -3.78
C ASN A 153 -1.43 -0.02 -2.88
N GLY A 154 -1.36 -1.35 -2.73
CA GLY A 154 -0.40 -1.98 -1.81
C GLY A 154 1.06 -1.64 -2.09
N SER A 155 1.44 -1.39 -3.35
CA SER A 155 2.80 -1.00 -3.72
C SER A 155 3.13 0.41 -3.21
N SER A 156 2.23 1.37 -3.39
CA SER A 156 2.40 2.75 -2.93
C SER A 156 2.50 2.84 -1.40
N LEU A 157 1.61 2.15 -0.67
CA LEU A 157 1.66 2.10 0.79
C LEU A 157 2.90 1.36 1.30
N ALA A 158 3.36 0.32 0.58
CA ALA A 158 4.61 -0.35 0.88
C ALA A 158 5.83 0.56 0.68
N ASP A 159 5.83 1.43 -0.35
CA ASP A 159 6.87 2.43 -0.55
C ASP A 159 6.92 3.44 0.60
N MET A 160 5.77 3.92 1.07
CA MET A 160 5.68 4.78 2.26
C MET A 160 6.23 4.07 3.50
N THR A 161 5.88 2.79 3.70
CA THR A 161 6.40 1.95 4.79
C THR A 161 7.93 1.84 4.75
N ARG A 162 8.50 1.59 3.57
CA ARG A 162 9.95 1.49 3.36
C ARG A 162 10.64 2.84 3.57
N LYS A 163 10.03 3.92 3.11
CA LYS A 163 10.55 5.28 3.25
C LYS A 163 10.78 5.68 4.69
N ILE A 164 9.85 5.34 5.57
CA ILE A 164 9.98 5.61 7.00
C ILE A 164 10.71 4.50 7.76
N GLY A 165 11.02 3.36 7.12
CA GLY A 165 11.72 2.23 7.73
C GLY A 165 10.87 1.40 8.70
N LEU A 166 9.54 1.51 8.64
CA LEU A 166 8.62 0.82 9.54
C LEU A 166 8.68 -0.71 9.39
N ASN A 167 8.94 -1.20 8.17
CA ASN A 167 9.12 -2.62 7.88
C ASN A 167 10.21 -3.30 8.72
N LYS A 168 11.18 -2.55 9.25
CA LYS A 168 12.26 -3.09 10.11
C LYS A 168 11.75 -3.54 11.48
N TYR A 169 10.58 -3.05 11.90
CA TYR A 169 10.00 -3.31 13.22
C TYR A 169 8.85 -4.30 13.19
N VAL A 170 8.44 -4.81 12.01
CA VAL A 170 7.40 -5.83 11.96
C VAL A 170 7.87 -7.13 12.62
N LEU A 171 7.07 -7.63 13.56
CA LEU A 171 7.31 -8.91 14.20
C LEU A 171 6.71 -10.03 13.34
N ILE A 172 7.57 -10.84 12.74
CA ILE A 172 7.20 -11.97 11.88
C ILE A 172 7.88 -13.25 12.37
N SER A 173 7.28 -14.40 12.06
CA SER A 173 7.92 -15.68 12.34
C SER A 173 9.14 -15.91 11.43
N ARG A 174 10.03 -16.80 11.87
CA ARG A 174 11.25 -17.14 11.14
C ARG A 174 11.01 -17.61 9.71
N ASN A 175 9.91 -18.31 9.45
CA ASN A 175 9.56 -18.78 8.10
C ASN A 175 9.33 -17.60 7.12
N TYR A 176 8.74 -16.52 7.59
CA TYR A 176 8.56 -15.30 6.80
C TYR A 176 9.88 -14.55 6.59
N GLU A 177 10.78 -14.60 7.59
CA GLU A 177 12.10 -13.99 7.47
C GLU A 177 12.97 -14.70 6.43
N VAL A 178 12.97 -16.02 6.40
CA VAL A 178 13.75 -16.83 5.44
C VAL A 178 13.40 -16.49 4.00
N VAL A 179 12.14 -16.20 3.71
CA VAL A 179 11.69 -15.77 2.38
C VAL A 179 11.81 -14.25 2.16
N LYS A 180 12.45 -13.54 3.10
CA LYS A 180 12.64 -12.09 3.08
C LYS A 180 11.31 -11.31 2.98
N ALA A 181 10.29 -11.79 3.66
CA ALA A 181 8.97 -11.17 3.60
C ALA A 181 8.97 -9.73 4.14
N ARG A 182 9.82 -9.43 5.12
CA ARG A 182 10.02 -8.08 5.66
C ARG A 182 10.35 -7.05 4.59
N GLU A 183 11.19 -7.41 3.60
CA GLU A 183 11.63 -6.52 2.54
C GLU A 183 10.78 -6.63 1.27
N LYS A 184 10.26 -7.84 0.97
CA LYS A 184 9.70 -8.15 -0.35
C LYS A 184 8.19 -8.30 -0.38
N ASN A 185 7.53 -8.56 0.76
CA ASN A 185 6.09 -8.75 0.79
C ASN A 185 5.38 -7.40 0.96
N GLU A 186 4.94 -6.83 -0.16
CA GLU A 186 4.21 -5.55 -0.19
C GLU A 186 2.92 -5.60 0.65
N LYS A 187 2.22 -6.76 0.68
CA LYS A 187 1.02 -6.89 1.50
C LYS A 187 1.32 -6.67 2.98
N ILE A 188 2.35 -7.31 3.53
CA ILE A 188 2.72 -7.11 4.95
C ILE A 188 3.09 -5.65 5.21
N GLN A 189 3.81 -5.02 4.27
CA GLN A 189 4.23 -3.62 4.40
C GLN A 189 3.03 -2.66 4.35
N CYS A 190 2.05 -2.95 3.50
CA CYS A 190 0.78 -2.24 3.43
C CYS A 190 0.01 -2.38 4.74
N ASP A 191 -0.24 -3.63 5.17
CA ASP A 191 -1.04 -3.95 6.35
C ASP A 191 -0.49 -3.27 7.63
N ILE A 192 0.86 -3.26 7.81
CA ILE A 192 1.48 -2.60 8.98
C ILE A 192 1.44 -1.07 8.88
N PHE A 193 1.43 -0.50 7.68
CA PHE A 193 1.24 0.94 7.51
C PHE A 193 -0.17 1.36 7.93
N GLU A 194 -1.17 0.66 7.43
CA GLU A 194 -2.56 0.88 7.80
C GLU A 194 -2.75 0.73 9.31
N ALA A 195 -2.24 -0.35 9.90
CA ALA A 195 -2.31 -0.57 11.34
C ALA A 195 -1.58 0.52 12.14
N PHE A 196 -0.45 1.03 11.66
CA PHE A 196 0.29 2.12 12.29
C PHE A 196 -0.53 3.42 12.30
N ILE A 197 -1.23 3.74 11.20
CA ILE A 197 -2.13 4.90 11.14
C ILE A 197 -3.27 4.76 12.14
N ALA A 198 -3.87 3.56 12.27
CA ALA A 198 -4.89 3.33 13.29
C ALA A 198 -4.34 3.48 14.72
N ALA A 199 -3.12 2.99 14.99
CA ALA A 199 -2.46 3.17 16.28
C ALA A 199 -2.24 4.65 16.59
N LEU A 200 -1.74 5.43 15.62
CA LEU A 200 -1.56 6.88 15.76
C LEU A 200 -2.89 7.59 16.03
N TYR A 201 -3.94 7.21 15.32
CA TYR A 201 -5.28 7.77 15.49
C TYR A 201 -5.82 7.53 16.91
N LEU A 202 -5.80 6.27 17.36
CA LEU A 202 -6.31 5.88 18.68
C LEU A 202 -5.48 6.50 19.82
N ASP A 203 -4.17 6.42 19.71
CA ASP A 203 -3.26 6.98 20.71
C ASP A 203 -3.41 8.51 20.85
N SER A 204 -3.62 9.20 19.73
CA SER A 204 -3.87 10.66 19.70
C SER A 204 -5.18 11.05 20.39
N CYS A 205 -6.21 10.19 20.37
CA CYS A 205 -7.43 10.35 21.17
C CYS A 205 -7.27 9.92 22.63
N LYS A 206 -6.07 9.50 23.04
CA LYS A 206 -5.82 8.87 24.35
C LYS A 206 -6.68 7.62 24.60
N ILE A 207 -6.94 6.86 23.54
CA ILE A 207 -7.61 5.57 23.60
C ILE A 207 -6.53 4.51 23.69
N SER A 208 -6.32 3.93 24.88
CA SER A 208 -5.43 2.79 25.04
C SER A 208 -6.08 1.50 24.57
N TYR A 209 -5.25 0.49 24.33
CA TYR A 209 -5.77 -0.80 23.87
C TYR A 209 -6.79 -1.43 24.85
N GLU A 210 -6.60 -1.25 26.15
CA GLU A 210 -7.47 -1.75 27.21
C GLU A 210 -8.87 -1.11 27.19
N LEU A 211 -9.00 0.10 26.65
CA LEU A 211 -10.28 0.81 26.52
C LEU A 211 -11.10 0.36 25.31
N ILE A 212 -10.51 -0.40 24.38
CA ILE A 212 -11.22 -0.89 23.21
C ILE A 212 -12.28 -1.91 23.63
N GLY A 213 -13.53 -1.59 23.34
CA GLY A 213 -14.70 -2.38 23.76
C GLY A 213 -15.56 -1.67 24.81
N ASN A 214 -15.05 -0.62 25.45
CA ASN A 214 -15.83 0.22 26.36
C ASN A 214 -16.44 1.40 25.60
N LEU A 215 -17.54 1.16 24.92
CA LEU A 215 -18.19 2.11 24.01
C LEU A 215 -18.56 3.45 24.68
N PRO A 216 -19.10 3.51 25.89
CA PRO A 216 -19.44 4.77 26.53
C PRO A 216 -18.26 5.73 26.67
N ASP A 217 -17.09 5.24 27.06
CA ASP A 217 -15.87 6.04 27.22
C ASP A 217 -15.28 6.51 25.88
N LEU A 218 -15.60 5.80 24.79
CA LEU A 218 -15.07 6.07 23.47
C LEU A 218 -15.88 7.10 22.67
N ILE A 219 -17.20 7.16 22.89
CA ILE A 219 -18.12 8.05 22.16
C ILE A 219 -17.85 9.52 22.51
N SER A 220 -17.50 9.82 23.76
CA SER A 220 -17.31 11.18 24.24
C SER A 220 -15.97 11.82 23.87
N ARG A 221 -15.05 11.06 23.25
CA ARG A 221 -13.70 11.56 22.96
C ARG A 221 -13.65 12.37 21.68
N ASP A 222 -13.03 13.55 21.79
CA ASP A 222 -12.73 14.38 20.63
C ASP A 222 -11.67 13.69 19.76
N ARG A 223 -12.00 13.53 18.48
CA ARG A 223 -11.16 12.86 17.48
C ARG A 223 -10.58 13.82 16.44
N SER A 224 -10.86 15.10 16.54
CA SER A 224 -10.43 16.10 15.57
C SER A 224 -8.91 16.16 15.45
N ILE A 225 -8.22 16.26 16.59
CA ILE A 225 -6.76 16.32 16.65
C ILE A 225 -6.09 15.03 16.13
N SER A 226 -6.76 13.89 16.31
CA SER A 226 -6.28 12.60 15.84
C SER A 226 -6.34 12.48 14.33
N TYR A 227 -7.45 12.91 13.75
CA TYR A 227 -7.61 12.98 12.31
C TYR A 227 -6.58 13.92 11.69
N GLN A 228 -6.41 15.12 12.26
CA GLN A 228 -5.45 16.11 11.77
C GLN A 228 -4.00 15.58 11.79
N ARG A 229 -3.61 14.82 12.81
CA ARG A 229 -2.27 14.20 12.86
C ARG A 229 -2.11 13.13 11.78
N CYS A 230 -3.09 12.25 11.62
CA CYS A 230 -3.07 11.25 10.55
C CYS A 230 -3.05 11.92 9.17
N TYR A 231 -3.85 12.97 8.97
CA TYR A 231 -3.89 13.75 7.75
C TYR A 231 -2.51 14.32 7.42
N ASN A 232 -1.90 15.05 8.33
CA ASN A 232 -0.60 15.67 8.11
C ASN A 232 0.49 14.63 7.81
N PHE A 233 0.48 13.49 8.51
CA PHE A 233 1.44 12.42 8.31
C PHE A 233 1.29 11.75 6.94
N ILE A 234 0.07 11.38 6.58
CA ILE A 234 -0.23 10.70 5.30
C ILE A 234 0.04 11.65 4.13
N VAL A 235 -0.42 12.90 4.20
CA VAL A 235 -0.21 13.90 3.14
C VAL A 235 1.28 14.17 2.93
N TYR A 236 2.06 14.31 4.01
CA TYR A 236 3.51 14.44 3.88
C TYR A 236 4.13 13.26 3.12
N LEU A 237 3.71 12.03 3.41
CA LEU A 237 4.23 10.85 2.71
C LEU A 237 3.77 10.81 1.25
N ILE A 238 2.54 11.16 0.95
CA ILE A 238 2.05 11.27 -0.44
C ILE A 238 2.93 12.25 -1.22
N GLU A 239 3.15 13.45 -0.72
CA GLU A 239 3.93 14.50 -1.40
C GLU A 239 5.43 14.16 -1.57
N ASN A 240 5.98 13.28 -0.72
CA ASN A 240 7.41 12.95 -0.74
C ASN A 240 7.75 11.55 -1.29
N VAL A 241 6.75 10.71 -1.54
CA VAL A 241 6.95 9.33 -1.99
C VAL A 241 6.23 9.04 -3.28
N VAL A 242 5.03 9.63 -3.49
CA VAL A 242 4.20 9.36 -4.67
C VAL A 242 4.47 10.39 -5.75
N ASP A 243 4.80 9.92 -6.95
CA ASP A 243 4.87 10.79 -8.13
C ASP A 243 3.48 11.09 -8.67
N LEU A 244 2.83 12.09 -8.07
CA LEU A 244 1.48 12.52 -8.45
C LEU A 244 1.41 13.03 -9.89
N ALA A 245 2.47 13.66 -10.40
CA ALA A 245 2.51 14.15 -11.78
C ALA A 245 2.45 12.96 -12.75
N HIS A 246 3.26 11.94 -12.51
CA HIS A 246 3.23 10.72 -13.30
C HIS A 246 1.88 9.99 -13.22
N LEU A 247 1.26 9.94 -12.04
CA LEU A 247 -0.08 9.34 -11.90
C LEU A 247 -1.13 10.11 -12.70
N LEU A 248 -1.08 11.44 -12.72
CA LEU A 248 -1.97 12.29 -13.52
C LEU A 248 -1.74 12.08 -15.02
N GLU A 249 -0.49 11.94 -15.47
CA GLU A 249 -0.18 11.65 -16.87
C GLU A 249 -0.70 10.27 -17.31
N ILE A 250 -0.54 9.24 -16.45
CA ILE A 250 -1.08 7.91 -16.70
C ILE A 250 -2.61 7.96 -16.74
N ASP A 251 -3.21 8.77 -15.89
CA ASP A 251 -4.68 8.88 -15.75
C ASP A 251 -5.29 10.01 -16.58
N SER A 252 -4.53 10.63 -17.48
CA SER A 252 -5.13 11.49 -18.47
C SER A 252 -6.18 10.66 -19.24
N ASN A 253 -7.45 10.81 -18.80
CA ASN A 253 -8.59 10.08 -19.36
C ASN A 253 -8.99 10.73 -20.68
N TYR A 254 -8.04 10.69 -21.62
CA TYR A 254 -8.21 11.29 -22.93
C TYR A 254 -9.48 10.80 -23.63
N LYS A 255 -9.89 9.54 -23.39
CA LYS A 255 -11.12 8.99 -23.97
C LYS A 255 -12.36 9.69 -23.41
N ASP A 256 -12.44 9.86 -22.10
CA ASP A 256 -13.61 10.51 -21.47
C ASP A 256 -13.63 12.02 -21.77
N ARG A 257 -12.45 12.68 -21.77
CA ARG A 257 -12.36 14.09 -22.21
C ARG A 257 -12.81 14.27 -23.65
N LEU A 258 -12.40 13.37 -24.54
CA LEU A 258 -12.84 13.42 -25.94
C LEU A 258 -14.35 13.14 -26.05
N LEU A 259 -14.89 12.19 -25.28
CA LEU A 259 -16.31 11.90 -25.22
C LEU A 259 -17.12 13.12 -24.71
N GLN A 260 -16.68 13.77 -23.63
CA GLN A 260 -17.31 14.99 -23.10
C GLN A 260 -17.33 16.10 -24.17
N TYR A 261 -16.21 16.34 -24.81
CA TYR A 261 -16.13 17.33 -25.89
C TYR A 261 -17.09 17.02 -27.04
N TYR A 262 -17.20 15.75 -27.44
CA TYR A 262 -18.13 15.33 -28.49
C TYR A 262 -19.59 15.55 -28.07
N HIS A 263 -19.93 15.29 -26.80
CA HIS A 263 -21.26 15.54 -26.27
C HIS A 263 -21.56 17.05 -26.18
N GLU A 264 -20.61 17.88 -25.73
CA GLU A 264 -20.75 19.35 -25.70
C GLU A 264 -20.96 19.92 -27.10
N MET A 265 -20.28 19.38 -28.10
CA MET A 265 -20.43 19.78 -29.50
C MET A 265 -21.60 19.12 -30.22
N ASN A 266 -22.38 18.25 -29.54
CA ASN A 266 -23.46 17.44 -30.13
C ASN A 266 -23.00 16.57 -31.30
N TRP A 267 -21.77 16.00 -31.23
CA TRP A 267 -21.21 15.15 -32.27
C TRP A 267 -21.51 13.64 -32.09
N GLY A 268 -22.23 13.27 -31.03
CA GLY A 268 -22.44 11.87 -30.64
C GLY A 268 -21.20 11.28 -29.96
N ASP A 269 -20.95 9.98 -30.15
CA ASP A 269 -19.81 9.31 -29.51
C ASP A 269 -18.60 9.18 -30.46
N PRO A 270 -17.35 9.33 -29.96
CA PRO A 270 -16.14 9.11 -30.76
C PRO A 270 -16.06 7.67 -31.25
N THR A 271 -15.77 7.48 -32.54
CA THR A 271 -15.64 6.15 -33.13
C THR A 271 -14.18 5.74 -33.24
N TYR A 272 -13.83 4.63 -32.58
CA TYR A 272 -12.49 4.05 -32.61
C TYR A 272 -12.42 2.84 -33.54
N GLY A 273 -11.24 2.62 -34.16
CA GLY A 273 -10.99 1.44 -34.97
C GLY A 273 -9.52 1.05 -35.01
N ILE A 274 -9.25 -0.13 -35.56
CA ILE A 274 -7.89 -0.67 -35.72
C ILE A 274 -7.38 -0.30 -37.09
N VAL A 275 -6.16 0.25 -37.17
CA VAL A 275 -5.43 0.43 -38.42
C VAL A 275 -4.70 -0.87 -38.78
N GLU A 276 -3.89 -1.36 -37.85
CA GLU A 276 -3.07 -2.55 -38.03
C GLU A 276 -2.66 -3.17 -36.68
N THR A 277 -2.27 -4.43 -36.72
CA THR A 277 -1.65 -5.12 -35.59
C THR A 277 -0.19 -5.37 -35.91
N ILE A 278 0.72 -4.79 -35.15
CA ILE A 278 2.16 -4.89 -35.35
C ILE A 278 2.71 -5.96 -34.41
N ILE A 279 3.48 -6.91 -34.96
CA ILE A 279 4.16 -7.97 -34.21
C ILE A 279 5.64 -7.62 -34.17
N ASP A 280 6.17 -7.34 -32.96
CA ASP A 280 7.59 -7.06 -32.75
C ASP A 280 8.36 -8.37 -32.61
N ASN A 281 8.99 -8.80 -33.70
CA ASN A 281 9.79 -10.02 -33.72
C ASN A 281 11.07 -9.92 -32.86
N ASN A 282 11.55 -8.72 -32.56
CA ASN A 282 12.75 -8.49 -31.73
C ASN A 282 12.43 -8.60 -30.23
N LYS A 283 11.15 -8.57 -29.82
CA LYS A 283 10.69 -8.64 -28.44
C LYS A 283 9.78 -9.84 -28.20
N MET A 284 10.22 -11.04 -28.51
CA MET A 284 9.48 -12.30 -28.29
C MET A 284 8.05 -12.31 -28.84
N GLY A 285 7.81 -11.70 -30.00
CA GLY A 285 6.49 -11.72 -30.63
C GLY A 285 5.43 -10.86 -29.93
N LYS A 286 5.82 -9.83 -29.18
CA LYS A 286 4.87 -8.91 -28.56
C LYS A 286 4.02 -8.21 -29.62
N LYS A 287 2.69 -8.20 -29.36
CA LYS A 287 1.71 -7.56 -30.24
C LYS A 287 1.47 -6.13 -29.79
N TYR A 288 1.43 -5.20 -30.75
CA TYR A 288 0.99 -3.83 -30.57
C TYR A 288 -0.18 -3.54 -31.51
N PHE A 289 -1.09 -2.70 -31.06
CA PHE A 289 -2.29 -2.33 -31.80
C PHE A 289 -2.22 -0.84 -32.15
N LYS A 290 -2.22 -0.52 -33.44
CA LYS A 290 -2.34 0.84 -33.91
C LYS A 290 -3.82 1.13 -34.12
N MET A 291 -4.33 2.07 -33.33
CA MET A 291 -5.73 2.48 -33.28
C MET A 291 -5.90 3.85 -33.89
N TYR A 292 -7.10 4.16 -34.36
CA TYR A 292 -7.50 5.51 -34.77
C TYR A 292 -8.78 5.92 -34.07
N VAL A 293 -9.06 7.24 -34.06
CA VAL A 293 -10.35 7.82 -33.70
C VAL A 293 -10.82 8.79 -34.78
N ARG A 294 -12.12 8.83 -35.03
CA ARG A 294 -12.76 9.66 -36.06
C ARG A 294 -13.59 10.75 -35.45
N ASP A 295 -13.69 11.89 -36.19
CA ASP A 295 -14.64 12.96 -35.92
C ASP A 295 -16.08 12.62 -36.38
N LYS A 296 -17.00 13.59 -36.24
CA LYS A 296 -18.41 13.50 -36.70
C LYS A 296 -18.53 13.26 -38.21
N ASP A 297 -17.58 13.76 -38.98
CA ASP A 297 -17.56 13.68 -40.44
C ASP A 297 -16.80 12.44 -40.94
N LYS A 298 -16.48 11.51 -40.03
CA LYS A 298 -15.75 10.26 -40.25
C LYS A 298 -14.26 10.45 -40.66
N ASN A 299 -13.70 11.66 -40.55
CA ASN A 299 -12.28 11.88 -40.75
C ASN A 299 -11.49 11.37 -39.55
N ILE A 300 -10.30 10.81 -39.81
CA ILE A 300 -9.41 10.37 -38.73
C ILE A 300 -8.70 11.60 -38.15
N ILE A 301 -8.88 11.84 -36.85
CA ILE A 301 -8.31 12.99 -36.14
C ILE A 301 -7.25 12.59 -35.12
N GLY A 302 -7.01 11.30 -34.93
CA GLY A 302 -5.95 10.84 -34.03
C GLY A 302 -5.60 9.38 -34.22
N TYR A 303 -4.32 9.06 -34.01
CA TYR A 303 -3.76 7.72 -34.00
C TYR A 303 -3.10 7.43 -32.65
N GLY A 304 -3.04 6.15 -32.28
CA GLY A 304 -2.31 5.73 -31.09
C GLY A 304 -1.88 4.25 -31.20
N THR A 305 -0.65 3.97 -30.77
CA THR A 305 -0.10 2.62 -30.77
C THR A 305 0.12 2.15 -29.34
N GLY A 306 -0.47 1.02 -28.95
CA GLY A 306 -0.37 0.48 -27.59
C GLY A 306 -0.21 -1.03 -27.56
N SER A 307 0.26 -1.55 -26.44
CA SER A 307 0.37 -3.00 -26.17
C SER A 307 -0.99 -3.69 -25.98
N SER A 308 -2.07 -2.94 -25.91
CA SER A 308 -3.46 -3.39 -25.94
C SER A 308 -4.29 -2.41 -26.78
N LYS A 309 -5.47 -2.86 -27.25
CA LYS A 309 -6.42 -2.00 -27.97
C LYS A 309 -6.79 -0.76 -27.14
N GLN A 310 -7.15 -0.96 -25.85
CA GLN A 310 -7.49 0.14 -24.93
C GLN A 310 -6.38 1.17 -24.81
N LYS A 311 -5.12 0.74 -24.73
CA LYS A 311 -3.97 1.65 -24.66
C LYS A 311 -3.77 2.39 -25.97
N GLY A 312 -3.98 1.73 -27.12
CA GLY A 312 -3.96 2.36 -28.44
C GLY A 312 -5.08 3.40 -28.60
N GLU A 313 -6.30 3.08 -28.19
CA GLU A 313 -7.44 4.01 -28.20
C GLU A 313 -7.20 5.23 -27.32
N LYS A 314 -6.63 5.04 -26.10
CA LYS A 314 -6.28 6.14 -25.20
C LYS A 314 -5.30 7.12 -25.87
N LEU A 315 -4.27 6.60 -26.53
CA LEU A 315 -3.30 7.44 -27.24
C LEU A 315 -3.88 8.10 -28.48
N ALA A 316 -4.79 7.42 -29.19
CA ALA A 316 -5.52 8.02 -30.31
C ALA A 316 -6.41 9.17 -29.85
N ALA A 317 -7.09 9.02 -28.70
CA ALA A 317 -7.87 10.09 -28.08
C ALA A 317 -6.98 11.28 -27.65
N LYS A 318 -5.78 11.02 -27.12
CA LYS A 318 -4.80 12.08 -26.79
C LYS A 318 -4.48 12.92 -28.02
N GLN A 319 -4.08 12.24 -29.11
CA GLN A 319 -3.73 12.93 -30.36
C GLN A 319 -4.92 13.70 -30.94
N ALA A 320 -6.14 13.16 -30.84
CA ALA A 320 -7.36 13.85 -31.26
C ALA A 320 -7.60 15.14 -30.46
N LEU A 321 -7.42 15.11 -29.14
CA LEU A 321 -7.57 16.28 -28.28
C LEU A 321 -6.49 17.34 -28.58
N GLN A 322 -5.28 16.92 -28.93
CA GLN A 322 -4.20 17.82 -29.40
C GLN A 322 -4.57 18.45 -30.77
N HIS A 323 -5.07 17.64 -31.70
CA HIS A 323 -5.52 18.11 -33.00
C HIS A 323 -6.67 19.13 -32.89
N LEU A 324 -7.56 18.93 -31.92
CA LEU A 324 -8.67 19.85 -31.61
C LEU A 324 -8.26 21.04 -30.76
N LEU A 325 -6.97 21.19 -30.43
CA LEU A 325 -6.40 22.24 -29.59
C LEU A 325 -6.98 22.32 -28.17
N ILE A 326 -7.49 21.17 -27.66
CA ILE A 326 -8.06 21.07 -26.31
C ILE A 326 -6.98 20.80 -25.26
N ILE A 327 -5.86 20.18 -25.68
CA ILE A 327 -4.65 19.98 -24.86
C ILE A 327 -3.42 20.40 -25.68
N PRO A 328 -2.32 20.85 -25.02
CA PRO A 328 -1.09 21.22 -25.70
C PRO A 328 -0.45 20.03 -26.43
N ASN A 329 0.33 20.29 -27.45
CA ASN A 329 1.14 19.28 -28.12
C ASN A 329 2.35 18.90 -27.26
N ASP A 330 2.81 17.65 -27.33
CA ASP A 330 3.97 17.17 -26.56
C ASP A 330 5.30 17.88 -26.92
N ASN A 331 5.32 18.72 -28.00
CA ASN A 331 6.48 19.49 -28.46
C ASN A 331 6.41 20.98 -28.08
N ASP A 332 5.33 21.40 -27.39
CA ASP A 332 5.14 22.80 -27.01
C ASP A 332 5.75 23.14 -25.64
N ASP A 333 6.80 22.41 -25.20
CA ASP A 333 7.56 22.64 -23.96
C ASP A 333 8.41 23.94 -24.02
N GLU A 334 8.12 24.90 -24.96
CA GLU A 334 8.65 26.23 -24.94
C GLU A 334 7.62 27.22 -24.36
N GLU A 335 7.87 27.60 -23.10
CA GLU A 335 7.26 28.73 -22.38
C GLU A 335 5.76 28.62 -22.04
N LEU A 336 5.46 27.97 -20.90
CA LEU A 336 4.22 28.28 -20.18
C LEU A 336 4.15 29.80 -19.90
N PRO A 337 3.04 30.49 -20.26
CA PRO A 337 2.90 31.91 -19.99
C PRO A 337 3.05 32.15 -18.47
N GLN A 338 3.85 33.11 -18.07
CA GLN A 338 4.19 33.50 -16.70
C GLN A 338 2.97 33.76 -15.77
N ASN A 339 1.75 33.73 -16.30
CA ASN A 339 0.48 33.95 -15.60
C ASN A 339 -0.37 32.66 -15.45
N SER A 340 0.21 31.46 -15.62
CA SER A 340 -0.51 30.23 -15.33
C SER A 340 -0.87 30.16 -13.84
N PRO A 341 -2.12 29.85 -13.47
CA PRO A 341 -2.52 29.67 -12.06
C PRO A 341 -1.65 28.66 -11.29
N LEU A 342 -1.02 27.71 -12.00
CA LEU A 342 -0.14 26.67 -11.43
C LEU A 342 1.20 27.22 -10.92
N ILE A 343 1.76 28.24 -11.56
CA ILE A 343 3.03 28.87 -11.13
C ILE A 343 2.81 29.73 -9.87
N ASN A 344 1.67 30.40 -9.75
CA ASN A 344 1.34 31.21 -8.60
C ASN A 344 1.10 30.39 -7.34
N PHE A 345 0.66 29.14 -7.46
CA PHE A 345 0.42 28.24 -6.33
C PHE A 345 1.73 27.67 -5.74
N SER A 346 2.68 27.26 -6.57
CA SER A 346 3.98 26.75 -6.14
C SER A 346 4.79 27.81 -5.37
N ASN A 347 4.70 29.08 -5.77
CA ASN A 347 5.39 30.18 -5.10
C ASN A 347 4.70 30.60 -3.79
N LYS A 348 3.38 30.44 -3.67
CA LYS A 348 2.63 30.74 -2.45
C LYS A 348 2.83 29.70 -1.34
N VAL A 349 3.03 28.44 -1.69
CA VAL A 349 3.33 27.37 -0.73
C VAL A 349 4.76 27.48 -0.18
N LYS A 350 5.73 27.92 -1.02
CA LYS A 350 7.11 28.18 -0.57
C LYS A 350 7.25 29.37 0.40
N THR A 351 6.25 30.24 0.47
CA THR A 351 6.24 31.42 1.37
C THR A 351 5.47 31.18 2.67
N LEU A 352 4.80 30.02 2.78
CA LEU A 352 3.99 29.62 3.96
C LEU A 352 4.61 28.45 4.75
N LEU A 353 5.73 27.89 4.28
CA LEU A 353 6.60 26.94 4.97
C LEU A 353 7.93 27.64 5.33
#